data_84925a9f55dd3250119e706abd0e839d
#
_entry.id   84925a9f55dd3250119e706abd0e839d
#
_cell.length_a   1.000
_cell.length_b   1.000
_cell.length_c   1.000
_cell.angle_alpha   90.00
_cell.angle_beta   90.00
_cell.angle_gamma   90.00
#
_symmetry.space_group_name_H-M   'P 1'
#
loop_
_entity.id
_entity.type
_entity.pdbx_description
1 polymer ?
#
loop_
_entity_poly.entity_id
_entity_poly.type
_entity_poly.pdbx_seq_one_letter_code
_entity_poly.pdbx_strand_id
1 'polypeptide(L)'
;LISTRYFSACRASRILQVRILRSLMEVNFHIESEEHLPWQQLSAGWWVGHVYSDRHWLTIAEIEQALSDIQSLEDLKTLLAKWNGHFALLWSVGTVHFAVTDIARSYPIFWNTSPTQTTISARADESSAEISWWQHHKSLVQTEFVPGHATLWHGWQQLQAGEILEVKNNLCYLHNYFPHRRPKPVSTDRQQHSTAFNQVLERIFQRLIAYANNRPIVVPLSGGYDSRIILAGLHRLGYTNLKAFTYGSPGSEEVQLAEKVAQT
;
A
#
# COMPACT_ATOMS: atom_id res chain seq x y z
N LEU A 1 5.57 5.57 -38.36
CA LEU A 1 4.45 4.62 -38.24
C LEU A 1 4.37 4.19 -36.78
N ILE A 2 3.53 4.91 -36.01
CA ILE A 2 3.26 4.63 -34.61
C ILE A 2 2.21 3.52 -34.57
N SER A 3 2.60 2.34 -34.12
CA SER A 3 1.66 1.24 -33.87
C SER A 3 1.12 1.38 -32.44
N THR A 4 -0.06 1.96 -32.32
CA THR A 4 -0.89 1.87 -31.12
C THR A 4 -1.45 0.45 -31.03
N ARG A 5 -0.83 -0.39 -30.22
CA ARG A 5 -1.47 -1.66 -29.83
C ARG A 5 -2.29 -1.40 -28.56
N TYR A 6 -3.59 -1.34 -28.73
CA TYR A 6 -4.55 -1.50 -27.65
C TYR A 6 -4.40 -2.91 -27.08
N PHE A 7 -3.96 -3.02 -25.84
CA PHE A 7 -4.07 -4.27 -25.09
C PHE A 7 -5.51 -4.43 -24.60
N SER A 8 -6.31 -5.08 -25.40
CA SER A 8 -7.53 -5.72 -24.95
C SER A 8 -7.16 -7.13 -24.47
N ALA A 9 -6.95 -7.28 -23.18
CA ALA A 9 -6.91 -8.58 -22.54
C ALA A 9 -7.77 -8.51 -21.28
N CYS A 10 -9.08 -8.56 -21.49
CA CYS A 10 -10.04 -8.91 -20.45
C CYS A 10 -9.85 -10.41 -20.16
N ARG A 11 -8.94 -10.78 -19.28
CA ARG A 11 -8.92 -12.11 -18.67
C ARG A 11 -9.76 -12.05 -17.41
N ALA A 12 -10.67 -13.00 -17.28
CA ALA A 12 -11.60 -13.15 -16.20
C ALA A 12 -10.91 -13.05 -14.84
N SER A 13 -11.11 -11.93 -14.15
CA SER A 13 -10.80 -11.79 -12.74
C SER A 13 -11.66 -12.81 -11.96
N ARG A 14 -11.04 -13.68 -11.18
CA ARG A 14 -11.78 -14.54 -10.25
C ARG A 14 -12.26 -13.66 -9.10
N ILE A 15 -13.54 -13.29 -9.14
CA ILE A 15 -14.22 -12.64 -8.02
C ILE A 15 -14.40 -13.70 -6.92
N LEU A 16 -13.66 -13.59 -5.84
CA LEU A 16 -13.87 -14.39 -4.63
C LEU A 16 -14.81 -13.61 -3.71
N GLN A 17 -16.09 -13.97 -3.73
CA GLN A 17 -17.03 -13.52 -2.73
C GLN A 17 -16.99 -14.48 -1.53
N VAL A 18 -16.48 -14.03 -0.41
CA VAL A 18 -16.56 -14.77 0.85
C VAL A 18 -17.64 -14.16 1.71
N ARG A 19 -18.71 -14.92 1.89
CA ARG A 19 -19.84 -14.58 2.74
C ARG A 19 -19.64 -15.22 4.09
N ILE A 20 -19.32 -14.44 5.12
CA ILE A 20 -19.25 -14.96 6.49
C ILE A 20 -20.65 -14.88 7.10
N LEU A 21 -21.40 -15.98 7.00
CA LEU A 21 -22.71 -16.14 7.63
C LEU A 21 -22.54 -16.51 9.12
N ARG A 22 -22.47 -15.53 9.99
CA ARG A 22 -22.74 -15.73 11.44
C ARG A 22 -23.43 -14.50 12.01
N SER A 23 -24.74 -14.55 12.12
CA SER A 23 -25.70 -13.56 12.66
C SER A 23 -26.39 -12.66 11.62
N LEU A 24 -27.46 -11.98 12.05
CA LEU A 24 -28.34 -11.14 11.23
C LEU A 24 -27.68 -9.89 10.60
N MET A 25 -26.37 -9.69 10.78
CA MET A 25 -25.59 -8.60 10.21
C MET A 25 -24.34 -9.17 9.53
N GLU A 26 -24.20 -8.94 8.24
CA GLU A 26 -23.14 -9.52 7.42
C GLU A 26 -22.04 -8.51 7.15
N VAL A 27 -20.77 -8.95 7.28
CA VAL A 27 -19.62 -8.26 6.69
C VAL A 27 -19.17 -9.05 5.47
N ASN A 28 -19.20 -8.42 4.31
CA ASN A 28 -18.74 -9.01 3.07
C ASN A 28 -17.38 -8.43 2.69
N PHE A 29 -16.44 -9.34 2.41
CA PHE A 29 -15.17 -8.98 1.79
C PHE A 29 -15.27 -9.21 0.29
N HIS A 30 -15.15 -8.13 -0.49
CA HIS A 30 -15.10 -8.20 -1.93
C HIS A 30 -13.66 -7.98 -2.40
N ILE A 31 -12.95 -9.07 -2.67
CA ILE A 31 -11.55 -9.05 -3.05
C ILE A 31 -11.43 -9.54 -4.48
N GLU A 32 -10.98 -8.66 -5.36
CA GLU A 32 -10.53 -9.04 -6.69
C GLU A 32 -9.03 -9.30 -6.63
N SER A 33 -8.64 -10.56 -6.85
CA SER A 33 -7.23 -10.92 -6.97
C SER A 33 -6.81 -10.70 -8.42
N GLU A 34 -5.99 -9.69 -8.66
CA GLU A 34 -5.32 -9.46 -9.93
C GLU A 34 -4.00 -10.24 -9.97
N GLU A 35 -3.56 -10.61 -11.19
CA GLU A 35 -2.32 -11.36 -11.40
C GLU A 35 -1.08 -10.62 -10.82
N HIS A 36 -1.17 -9.29 -10.71
CA HIS A 36 -0.11 -8.43 -10.18
C HIS A 36 -0.23 -8.10 -8.69
N LEU A 37 -1.40 -8.35 -8.09
CA LEU A 37 -1.73 -8.05 -6.70
C LEU A 37 -2.46 -9.24 -6.08
N PRO A 38 -1.77 -10.38 -5.89
CA PRO A 38 -2.42 -11.59 -5.41
C PRO A 38 -2.75 -11.46 -3.92
N TRP A 39 -4.01 -11.26 -3.60
CA TRP A 39 -4.49 -11.44 -2.24
C TRP A 39 -4.37 -12.91 -1.86
N GLN A 40 -3.85 -13.16 -0.68
CA GLN A 40 -3.66 -14.49 -0.12
C GLN A 40 -4.66 -14.71 1.01
N GLN A 41 -5.33 -15.83 0.97
CA GLN A 41 -6.24 -16.23 2.03
C GLN A 41 -5.46 -16.70 3.24
N LEU A 42 -5.82 -16.20 4.42
CA LEU A 42 -5.36 -16.64 5.74
C LEU A 42 -6.49 -17.40 6.44
N SER A 43 -6.20 -17.98 7.60
CA SER A 43 -7.18 -18.75 8.40
C SER A 43 -8.41 -17.92 8.83
N ALA A 44 -8.21 -16.63 9.13
CA ALA A 44 -9.27 -15.73 9.59
C ALA A 44 -9.33 -14.42 8.81
N GLY A 45 -8.84 -14.39 7.55
CA GLY A 45 -8.83 -13.16 6.78
C GLY A 45 -8.09 -13.24 5.46
N TRP A 46 -7.57 -12.09 5.02
CA TRP A 46 -6.90 -11.91 3.74
C TRP A 46 -5.73 -10.96 3.88
N TRP A 47 -4.69 -11.25 3.12
CA TRP A 47 -3.45 -10.50 3.10
C TRP A 47 -3.01 -10.18 1.67
N VAL A 48 -2.43 -9.01 1.48
CA VAL A 48 -1.70 -8.66 0.27
C VAL A 48 -0.44 -7.88 0.64
N GLY A 49 0.64 -8.10 -0.12
CA GLY A 49 1.88 -7.37 0.04
C GLY A 49 2.96 -8.10 0.84
N HIS A 50 3.82 -7.34 1.46
CA HIS A 50 4.97 -7.84 2.20
C HIS A 50 5.31 -6.94 3.37
N VAL A 51 5.88 -7.52 4.41
CA VAL A 51 6.26 -6.81 5.64
C VAL A 51 7.61 -7.28 6.15
N TYR A 52 8.36 -6.31 6.66
CA TYR A 52 9.65 -6.51 7.31
C TYR A 52 9.48 -6.31 8.81
N SER A 53 9.92 -7.28 9.60
CA SER A 53 9.94 -7.23 11.05
C SER A 53 11.15 -8.02 11.56
N ASP A 54 11.66 -7.68 12.74
CA ASP A 54 12.74 -8.41 13.41
C ASP A 54 13.94 -8.76 12.52
N ARG A 55 14.28 -7.84 11.59
CA ARG A 55 15.42 -7.90 10.68
C ARG A 55 15.28 -8.82 9.46
N HIS A 56 14.10 -9.37 9.19
CA HIS A 56 13.85 -10.14 7.97
C HIS A 56 12.47 -9.84 7.37
N TRP A 57 12.25 -10.29 6.13
CA TRP A 57 10.96 -10.28 5.48
C TRP A 57 10.15 -11.47 5.98
N LEU A 58 8.96 -11.20 6.52
CA LEU A 58 8.11 -12.25 7.05
C LEU A 58 7.51 -13.10 5.92
N THR A 59 7.49 -14.39 6.13
CA THR A 59 6.70 -15.33 5.34
C THR A 59 5.22 -15.25 5.71
N ILE A 60 4.34 -15.74 4.85
CA ILE A 60 2.90 -15.81 5.14
C ILE A 60 2.61 -16.61 6.41
N ALA A 61 3.34 -17.68 6.66
CA ALA A 61 3.17 -18.47 7.87
C ALA A 61 3.53 -17.68 9.15
N GLU A 62 4.58 -16.87 9.11
CA GLU A 62 4.97 -16.00 10.23
C GLU A 62 3.97 -14.86 10.44
N ILE A 63 3.42 -14.29 9.34
CA ILE A 63 2.35 -13.29 9.41
C ILE A 63 1.11 -13.90 10.05
N GLU A 64 0.69 -15.08 9.62
CA GLU A 64 -0.48 -15.77 10.15
C GLU A 64 -0.29 -16.16 11.62
N GLN A 65 0.88 -16.63 11.99
CA GLN A 65 1.23 -16.92 13.39
C GLN A 65 1.14 -15.66 14.25
N ALA A 66 1.69 -14.54 13.80
CA ALA A 66 1.63 -13.27 14.53
C ALA A 66 0.19 -12.74 14.69
N LEU A 67 -0.67 -12.99 13.68
CA LEU A 67 -2.07 -12.59 13.72
C LEU A 67 -2.93 -13.52 14.58
N SER A 68 -2.56 -14.79 14.75
CA SER A 68 -3.31 -15.74 15.57
C SER A 68 -3.36 -15.37 17.05
N ASP A 69 -2.40 -14.59 17.52
CA ASP A 69 -2.30 -14.14 18.91
C ASP A 69 -3.15 -12.87 19.19
N ILE A 70 -3.72 -12.27 18.15
CA ILE A 70 -4.53 -11.04 18.26
C ILE A 70 -5.90 -11.36 18.85
N GLN A 71 -6.20 -10.75 20.01
CA GLN A 71 -7.48 -10.87 20.71
C GLN A 71 -8.23 -9.53 20.75
N SER A 72 -7.53 -8.42 20.53
CA SER A 72 -8.08 -7.07 20.66
C SER A 72 -7.50 -6.10 19.62
N LEU A 73 -8.15 -4.94 19.49
CA LEU A 73 -7.63 -3.82 18.69
C LEU A 73 -6.24 -3.35 19.16
N GLU A 74 -6.00 -3.34 20.46
CA GLU A 74 -4.71 -2.88 21.01
C GLU A 74 -3.58 -3.88 20.74
N ASP A 75 -3.87 -5.18 20.72
CA ASP A 75 -2.89 -6.19 20.27
C ASP A 75 -2.54 -5.97 18.81
N LEU A 76 -3.57 -5.74 17.97
CA LEU A 76 -3.37 -5.46 16.54
C LEU A 76 -2.52 -4.20 16.33
N LYS A 77 -2.82 -3.09 17.02
CA LYS A 77 -2.02 -1.87 16.95
C LYS A 77 -0.57 -2.10 17.38
N THR A 78 -0.37 -2.87 18.45
CA THR A 78 0.96 -3.20 18.97
C THR A 78 1.77 -4.03 17.97
N LEU A 79 1.13 -4.97 17.29
CA LEU A 79 1.75 -5.75 16.23
C LEU A 79 2.11 -4.86 15.03
N LEU A 80 1.15 -4.07 14.53
CA LEU A 80 1.34 -3.20 13.37
C LEU A 80 2.43 -2.14 13.58
N ALA A 81 2.63 -1.67 14.81
CA ALA A 81 3.70 -0.73 15.14
C ALA A 81 5.12 -1.31 14.93
N LYS A 82 5.26 -2.62 14.93
CA LYS A 82 6.53 -3.33 14.68
C LYS A 82 6.75 -3.63 13.19
N TRP A 83 5.70 -3.55 12.40
CA TRP A 83 5.71 -3.93 10.99
C TRP A 83 6.10 -2.75 10.10
N ASN A 84 6.99 -3.01 9.17
CA ASN A 84 7.41 -2.04 8.15
C ASN A 84 7.31 -2.70 6.78
N GLY A 85 6.46 -2.19 5.91
CA GLY A 85 6.25 -2.79 4.59
C GLY A 85 5.13 -2.13 3.82
N HIS A 86 4.74 -2.80 2.76
CA HIS A 86 3.66 -2.43 1.85
C HIS A 86 2.62 -3.54 1.89
N PHE A 87 1.49 -3.29 2.55
CA PHE A 87 0.49 -4.33 2.76
C PHE A 87 -0.91 -3.79 2.98
N ALA A 88 -1.89 -4.66 2.78
CA ALA A 88 -3.21 -4.52 3.37
C ALA A 88 -3.62 -5.85 4.01
N LEU A 89 -4.42 -5.75 5.07
CA LEU A 89 -4.88 -6.87 5.87
C LEU A 89 -6.38 -6.75 6.10
N LEU A 90 -7.09 -7.85 5.91
CA LEU A 90 -8.43 -8.07 6.42
C LEU A 90 -8.34 -9.21 7.42
N TRP A 91 -8.80 -8.99 8.66
CA TRP A 91 -8.66 -9.98 9.73
C TRP A 91 -9.90 -9.99 10.63
N SER A 92 -10.27 -11.17 11.11
CA SER A 92 -11.45 -11.33 11.93
C SER A 92 -11.11 -11.99 13.27
N VAL A 93 -11.63 -11.43 14.36
CA VAL A 93 -11.54 -11.99 15.71
C VAL A 93 -12.96 -12.14 16.23
N GLY A 94 -13.46 -13.37 16.24
CA GLY A 94 -14.86 -13.64 16.58
C GLY A 94 -15.83 -12.93 15.63
N THR A 95 -16.59 -11.97 16.15
CA THR A 95 -17.56 -11.17 15.38
C THR A 95 -17.05 -9.76 15.06
N VAL A 96 -15.80 -9.47 15.36
CA VAL A 96 -15.16 -8.19 15.05
C VAL A 96 -14.27 -8.37 13.83
N HIS A 97 -14.40 -7.47 12.87
CA HIS A 97 -13.64 -7.50 11.63
C HIS A 97 -12.76 -6.26 11.52
N PHE A 98 -11.53 -6.44 11.10
CA PHE A 98 -10.55 -5.37 10.91
C PHE A 98 -10.14 -5.30 9.45
N ALA A 99 -10.06 -4.08 8.93
CA ALA A 99 -9.39 -3.80 7.66
C ALA A 99 -8.27 -2.78 7.92
N VAL A 100 -7.07 -3.05 7.42
CA VAL A 100 -5.85 -2.30 7.74
C VAL A 100 -5.13 -1.91 6.46
N THR A 101 -4.71 -0.66 6.39
CA THR A 101 -3.77 -0.18 5.38
C THR A 101 -2.41 0.12 6.01
N ASP A 102 -1.33 -0.14 5.28
CA ASP A 102 0.01 0.25 5.72
C ASP A 102 0.19 1.79 5.82
N ILE A 103 1.33 2.21 6.37
CA ILE A 103 1.64 3.63 6.65
C ILE A 103 1.81 4.49 5.39
N ALA A 104 1.88 3.90 4.21
CA ALA A 104 1.93 4.57 2.91
C ALA A 104 0.63 4.37 2.10
N ARG A 105 -0.29 3.53 2.57
CA ARG A 105 -1.51 3.13 1.86
C ARG A 105 -1.19 2.53 0.49
N SER A 106 -0.25 1.59 0.47
CA SER A 106 0.23 0.96 -0.77
C SER A 106 -0.85 0.13 -1.47
N TYR A 107 -1.77 -0.43 -0.69
CA TYR A 107 -2.93 -1.17 -1.17
C TYR A 107 -4.19 -0.50 -0.60
N PRO A 108 -4.96 0.19 -1.44
CA PRO A 108 -6.14 0.90 -0.97
C PRO A 108 -7.24 -0.07 -0.53
N ILE A 109 -7.95 0.31 0.53
CA ILE A 109 -9.15 -0.38 0.99
C ILE A 109 -10.30 0.62 1.02
N PHE A 110 -11.44 0.16 0.55
CA PHE A 110 -12.70 0.90 0.50
C PHE A 110 -13.76 0.16 1.31
N TRP A 111 -14.75 0.90 1.81
CA TRP A 111 -15.91 0.29 2.43
C TRP A 111 -17.18 1.06 2.13
N ASN A 112 -18.28 0.34 2.16
CA ASN A 112 -19.64 0.88 2.07
C ASN A 112 -20.49 0.22 3.15
N THR A 113 -21.36 0.99 3.80
CA THR A 113 -22.25 0.50 4.84
C THR A 113 -23.70 0.74 4.47
N SER A 114 -24.48 -0.32 4.46
CA SER A 114 -25.94 -0.31 4.36
C SER A 114 -26.57 -0.66 5.73
N PRO A 115 -27.87 -0.51 5.92
CA PRO A 115 -28.52 -0.87 7.18
C PRO A 115 -28.34 -2.32 7.61
N THR A 116 -28.09 -3.23 6.67
CA THR A 116 -27.98 -4.67 6.92
C THR A 116 -26.58 -5.24 6.76
N GLN A 117 -25.66 -4.48 6.15
CA GLN A 117 -24.40 -5.04 5.70
C GLN A 117 -23.31 -3.97 5.57
N THR A 118 -22.09 -4.32 5.96
CA THR A 118 -20.88 -3.57 5.59
C THR A 118 -20.10 -4.37 4.54
N THR A 119 -19.77 -3.74 3.43
CA THR A 119 -18.92 -4.30 2.38
C THR A 119 -17.53 -3.66 2.46
N ILE A 120 -16.49 -4.47 2.51
CA ILE A 120 -15.07 -4.04 2.47
C ILE A 120 -14.46 -4.57 1.18
N SER A 121 -13.79 -3.71 0.42
CA SER A 121 -13.27 -4.05 -0.90
C SER A 121 -11.91 -3.43 -1.16
N ALA A 122 -11.11 -4.10 -2.00
CA ALA A 122 -9.88 -3.54 -2.57
C ALA A 122 -10.17 -2.48 -3.66
N ARG A 123 -11.38 -2.39 -4.14
CA ARG A 123 -11.85 -1.39 -5.13
C ARG A 123 -13.21 -0.87 -4.72
N ALA A 124 -13.48 0.41 -4.97
CA ALA A 124 -14.85 0.91 -4.91
C ALA A 124 -15.64 0.30 -6.07
N ASP A 125 -16.82 -0.22 -5.77
CA ASP A 125 -17.68 -0.83 -6.81
C ASP A 125 -18.31 0.27 -7.67
N GLU A 126 -17.90 0.29 -8.92
CA GLU A 126 -18.41 1.24 -9.93
C GLU A 126 -19.82 0.89 -10.41
N SER A 127 -20.26 -0.38 -10.26
CA SER A 127 -21.52 -0.88 -10.85
C SER A 127 -22.76 -0.42 -10.10
N SER A 128 -22.62 -0.04 -8.82
CA SER A 128 -23.75 0.31 -7.95
C SER A 128 -23.79 1.78 -7.54
N ALA A 129 -22.82 2.58 -7.94
CA ALA A 129 -22.63 3.92 -7.44
C ALA A 129 -22.90 4.99 -8.51
N GLU A 130 -23.88 5.84 -8.28
CA GLU A 130 -23.89 7.14 -8.93
C GLU A 130 -22.60 7.87 -8.58
N ILE A 131 -21.88 8.35 -9.58
CA ILE A 131 -20.67 9.13 -9.38
C ILE A 131 -21.08 10.44 -8.66
N SER A 132 -20.74 10.53 -7.40
CA SER A 132 -20.97 11.77 -6.62
C SER A 132 -19.85 12.81 -6.84
N TRP A 133 -19.20 12.75 -7.99
CA TRP A 133 -18.06 13.63 -8.27
C TRP A 133 -18.38 15.12 -8.14
N TRP A 134 -19.64 15.53 -8.29
CA TRP A 134 -20.09 16.89 -8.07
C TRP A 134 -19.86 17.40 -6.64
N GLN A 135 -19.97 16.53 -5.64
CA GLN A 135 -19.75 16.91 -4.24
C GLN A 135 -18.27 17.19 -3.95
N HIS A 136 -17.38 16.56 -4.68
CA HIS A 136 -15.93 16.66 -4.49
C HIS A 136 -15.21 17.36 -5.64
N HIS A 137 -15.94 17.84 -6.64
CA HIS A 137 -15.38 18.45 -7.84
C HIS A 137 -14.40 19.60 -7.53
N LYS A 138 -14.76 20.51 -6.60
CA LYS A 138 -13.87 21.62 -6.23
C LYS A 138 -12.55 21.14 -5.64
N SER A 139 -12.60 20.17 -4.74
CA SER A 139 -11.40 19.58 -4.14
C SER A 139 -10.56 18.86 -5.20
N LEU A 140 -11.20 18.05 -6.05
CA LEU A 140 -10.51 17.32 -7.10
C LEU A 140 -9.80 18.24 -8.10
N VAL A 141 -10.46 19.36 -8.50
CA VAL A 141 -9.85 20.33 -9.42
C VAL A 141 -8.70 21.10 -8.77
N GLN A 142 -8.78 21.37 -7.45
CA GLN A 142 -7.77 22.14 -6.75
C GLN A 142 -6.58 21.34 -6.27
N THR A 143 -6.80 20.07 -5.89
CA THR A 143 -5.81 19.22 -5.21
C THR A 143 -5.48 17.95 -5.96
N GLU A 144 -6.16 17.67 -7.09
CA GLU A 144 -6.01 16.44 -7.90
C GLU A 144 -6.37 15.14 -7.15
N PHE A 145 -6.96 15.23 -5.96
CA PHE A 145 -7.42 14.09 -5.18
C PHE A 145 -8.65 14.43 -4.34
N VAL A 146 -9.34 13.38 -3.87
CA VAL A 146 -10.46 13.51 -2.92
C VAL A 146 -9.90 13.36 -1.51
N PRO A 147 -10.02 14.40 -0.65
CA PRO A 147 -9.41 14.39 0.67
C PRO A 147 -10.17 13.50 1.68
N GLY A 148 -9.44 12.99 2.66
CA GLY A 148 -10.00 12.21 3.76
C GLY A 148 -10.61 10.88 3.32
N HIS A 149 -11.67 10.45 3.98
CA HIS A 149 -12.31 9.16 3.74
C HIS A 149 -13.30 9.17 2.56
N ALA A 150 -13.60 10.33 1.98
CA ALA A 150 -14.50 10.43 0.84
C ALA A 150 -13.93 9.76 -0.42
N THR A 151 -14.81 9.34 -1.31
CA THR A 151 -14.47 8.83 -2.65
C THR A 151 -15.32 9.54 -3.71
N LEU A 152 -15.08 9.28 -4.98
CA LEU A 152 -15.93 9.75 -6.08
C LEU A 152 -17.22 8.94 -6.20
N TRP A 153 -17.29 7.78 -5.59
CA TRP A 153 -18.46 6.89 -5.64
C TRP A 153 -19.36 7.09 -4.43
N HIS A 154 -20.64 7.28 -4.68
CA HIS A 154 -21.61 7.51 -3.63
C HIS A 154 -21.68 6.33 -2.64
N GLY A 155 -21.68 6.64 -1.34
CA GLY A 155 -21.74 5.64 -0.28
C GLY A 155 -20.42 4.91 0.01
N TRP A 156 -19.42 5.00 -0.86
CA TRP A 156 -18.11 4.42 -0.62
C TRP A 156 -17.18 5.38 0.11
N GLN A 157 -16.46 4.83 1.05
CA GLN A 157 -15.39 5.51 1.79
C GLN A 157 -14.06 4.78 1.58
N GLN A 158 -12.95 5.42 1.91
CA GLN A 158 -11.60 4.87 1.76
C GLN A 158 -10.79 4.99 3.04
N LEU A 159 -10.03 3.95 3.41
CA LEU A 159 -9.05 4.01 4.49
C LEU A 159 -7.88 4.90 4.11
N GLN A 160 -7.39 5.66 5.08
CA GLN A 160 -6.18 6.45 4.94
C GLN A 160 -4.94 5.65 5.36
N ALA A 161 -3.76 6.20 5.08
CA ALA A 161 -2.48 5.62 5.47
C ALA A 161 -2.38 5.43 7.00
N GLY A 162 -1.99 4.24 7.43
CA GLY A 162 -1.83 3.91 8.84
C GLY A 162 -3.12 3.80 9.64
N GLU A 163 -4.25 3.49 8.96
CA GLU A 163 -5.55 3.34 9.60
C GLU A 163 -6.03 1.89 9.69
N ILE A 164 -6.89 1.67 10.65
CA ILE A 164 -7.66 0.46 10.87
C ILE A 164 -9.13 0.82 10.85
N LEU A 165 -9.91 0.13 10.04
CA LEU A 165 -11.36 0.08 10.13
C LEU A 165 -11.73 -1.12 11.01
N GLU A 166 -12.38 -0.88 12.14
CA GLU A 166 -13.01 -1.91 12.96
C GLU A 166 -14.50 -1.93 12.65
N VAL A 167 -15.01 -3.11 12.29
CA VAL A 167 -16.43 -3.34 12.06
C VAL A 167 -16.97 -4.29 13.11
N LYS A 168 -17.90 -3.80 13.92
CA LYS A 168 -18.56 -4.55 14.98
C LYS A 168 -20.05 -4.23 14.99
N ASN A 169 -20.90 -5.25 14.91
CA ASN A 169 -22.36 -5.08 14.84
C ASN A 169 -22.80 -4.10 13.74
N ASN A 170 -22.21 -4.18 12.57
CA ASN A 170 -22.40 -3.29 11.41
C ASN A 170 -22.07 -1.80 11.69
N LEU A 171 -21.41 -1.49 12.80
CA LEU A 171 -20.89 -0.17 13.09
C LEU A 171 -19.41 -0.13 12.73
N CYS A 172 -19.01 0.94 12.06
CA CYS A 172 -17.66 1.18 11.59
C CYS A 172 -16.95 2.19 12.48
N TYR A 173 -15.78 1.80 13.01
CA TYR A 173 -14.93 2.66 13.84
C TYR A 173 -13.57 2.79 13.18
N LEU A 174 -13.09 4.02 13.05
CA LEU A 174 -11.77 4.31 12.48
C LEU A 174 -10.76 4.55 13.59
N HIS A 175 -9.63 3.87 13.48
CA HIS A 175 -8.51 4.00 14.41
C HIS A 175 -7.24 4.27 13.64
N ASN A 176 -6.42 5.17 14.15
CA ASN A 176 -5.10 5.42 13.59
C ASN A 176 -4.05 4.72 14.46
N TYR A 177 -3.27 3.79 13.86
CA TYR A 177 -2.19 3.10 14.57
C TYR A 177 -0.83 3.74 14.32
N PHE A 178 -0.71 4.58 13.28
CA PHE A 178 0.50 5.31 12.95
C PHE A 178 0.16 6.80 12.73
N PRO A 179 0.03 7.60 13.81
CA PRO A 179 -0.26 9.01 13.67
C PRO A 179 0.92 9.74 13.04
N HIS A 180 0.71 10.34 11.87
CA HIS A 180 1.70 11.17 11.19
C HIS A 180 1.92 12.46 11.98
N ARG A 181 2.78 12.40 13.00
CA ARG A 181 3.18 13.56 13.80
C ARG A 181 4.52 14.09 13.30
N ARG A 182 4.61 15.41 13.15
CA ARG A 182 5.91 16.05 12.93
C ARG A 182 6.76 15.83 14.18
N PRO A 183 7.88 15.06 14.10
CA PRO A 183 8.75 14.88 15.24
C PRO A 183 9.36 16.23 15.65
N LYS A 184 9.62 16.42 16.95
CA LYS A 184 10.43 17.55 17.38
C LYS A 184 11.84 17.37 16.85
N PRO A 185 12.51 18.44 16.38
CA PRO A 185 13.91 18.36 15.98
C PRO A 185 14.77 17.81 17.13
N VAL A 186 15.52 16.76 16.85
CA VAL A 186 16.39 16.12 17.85
C VAL A 186 17.72 16.86 17.95
N SER A 187 18.15 17.48 16.86
CA SER A 187 19.41 18.22 16.78
C SER A 187 19.32 19.28 15.68
N THR A 188 20.16 20.31 15.74
CA THR A 188 20.40 21.29 14.68
C THR A 188 21.73 21.04 13.95
N ASP A 189 22.47 20.02 14.35
CA ASP A 189 23.75 19.66 13.75
C ASP A 189 23.56 18.97 12.41
N ARG A 190 23.98 19.64 11.34
CA ARG A 190 23.88 19.17 9.96
C ARG A 190 24.66 17.86 9.74
N GLN A 191 25.82 17.70 10.39
CA GLN A 191 26.64 16.51 10.23
C GLN A 191 25.96 15.29 10.85
N GLN A 192 25.37 15.46 12.03
CA GLN A 192 24.59 14.44 12.69
C GLN A 192 23.39 13.98 11.86
N HIS A 193 22.65 14.93 11.26
CA HIS A 193 21.53 14.63 10.37
C HIS A 193 21.98 13.90 9.11
N SER A 194 23.07 14.32 8.47
CA SER A 194 23.62 13.66 7.29
C SER A 194 24.03 12.22 7.58
N THR A 195 24.71 11.99 8.71
CA THR A 195 25.12 10.66 9.14
C THR A 195 23.91 9.75 9.40
N ALA A 196 22.92 10.24 10.15
CA ALA A 196 21.69 9.49 10.43
C ALA A 196 20.90 9.18 9.15
N PHE A 197 20.79 10.13 8.24
CA PHE A 197 20.14 9.95 6.96
C PHE A 197 20.82 8.88 6.11
N ASN A 198 22.15 8.91 5.99
CA ASN A 198 22.89 7.89 5.25
C ASN A 198 22.72 6.48 5.85
N GLN A 199 22.70 6.36 7.17
CA GLN A 199 22.42 5.09 7.85
C GLN A 199 21.01 4.56 7.56
N VAL A 200 20.01 5.46 7.48
CA VAL A 200 18.64 5.08 7.10
C VAL A 200 18.60 4.59 5.67
N LEU A 201 19.20 5.33 4.73
CA LEU A 201 19.27 4.94 3.30
C LEU A 201 19.95 3.59 3.12
N GLU A 202 21.06 3.37 3.79
CA GLU A 202 21.79 2.09 3.71
C GLU A 202 20.92 0.91 4.16
N ARG A 203 20.23 1.06 5.30
CA ARG A 203 19.28 0.04 5.77
C ARG A 203 18.13 -0.21 4.77
N ILE A 204 17.61 0.84 4.12
CA ILE A 204 16.56 0.71 3.11
C ILE A 204 17.07 -0.09 1.92
N PHE A 205 18.26 0.23 1.41
CA PHE A 205 18.83 -0.48 0.27
C PHE A 205 19.19 -1.93 0.59
N GLN A 206 19.72 -2.20 1.78
CA GLN A 206 19.98 -3.57 2.24
C GLN A 206 18.67 -4.40 2.31
N ARG A 207 17.58 -3.81 2.80
CA ARG A 207 16.27 -4.47 2.82
C ARG A 207 15.73 -4.71 1.41
N LEU A 208 15.89 -3.75 0.52
CA LEU A 208 15.45 -3.88 -0.88
C LEU A 208 16.23 -4.99 -1.60
N ILE A 209 17.55 -5.06 -1.40
CA ILE A 209 18.41 -6.13 -1.94
C ILE A 209 17.97 -7.51 -1.39
N ALA A 210 17.73 -7.60 -0.08
CA ALA A 210 17.23 -8.83 0.54
C ALA A 210 15.86 -9.25 -0.02
N TYR A 211 14.95 -8.29 -0.20
CA TYR A 211 13.64 -8.56 -0.81
C TYR A 211 13.75 -9.00 -2.28
N ALA A 212 14.63 -8.36 -3.02
CA ALA A 212 14.85 -8.71 -4.43
C ALA A 212 15.37 -10.14 -4.59
N ASN A 213 16.12 -10.66 -3.62
CA ASN A 213 16.67 -12.01 -3.64
C ASN A 213 17.26 -12.37 -5.00
N ASN A 214 18.21 -11.56 -5.46
CA ASN A 214 18.88 -11.64 -6.77
C ASN A 214 17.96 -11.47 -8.01
N ARG A 215 16.69 -11.12 -7.86
CA ARG A 215 15.81 -10.74 -8.97
C ARG A 215 16.22 -9.37 -9.52
N PRO A 216 16.00 -9.06 -10.81
CA PRO A 216 16.33 -7.74 -11.33
C PRO A 216 15.55 -6.64 -10.60
N ILE A 217 16.26 -5.58 -10.16
CA ILE A 217 15.67 -4.34 -9.70
C ILE A 217 15.64 -3.38 -10.88
N VAL A 218 14.45 -2.90 -11.24
CA VAL A 218 14.25 -1.97 -12.35
C VAL A 218 13.92 -0.60 -11.79
N VAL A 219 14.74 0.40 -12.08
CA VAL A 219 14.58 1.77 -11.58
C VAL A 219 14.12 2.68 -12.72
N PRO A 220 12.91 3.27 -12.63
CA PRO A 220 12.53 4.37 -13.51
C PRO A 220 13.41 5.58 -13.19
N LEU A 221 14.39 5.86 -14.05
CA LEU A 221 15.37 6.91 -13.83
C LEU A 221 14.88 8.22 -14.43
N SER A 222 14.73 9.23 -13.58
CA SER A 222 14.37 10.59 -13.97
C SER A 222 15.53 11.55 -13.73
N GLY A 223 15.38 12.82 -14.15
CA GLY A 223 16.27 13.90 -13.78
C GLY A 223 16.26 14.25 -12.28
N GLY A 224 15.32 13.70 -11.51
CA GLY A 224 15.15 13.95 -10.08
C GLY A 224 16.20 13.27 -9.19
N TYR A 225 16.32 13.75 -7.96
CA TYR A 225 17.29 13.20 -6.98
C TYR A 225 16.88 11.81 -6.48
N ASP A 226 15.60 11.52 -6.31
CA ASP A 226 15.11 10.30 -5.65
C ASP A 226 15.50 9.05 -6.42
N SER A 227 15.21 8.99 -7.72
CA SER A 227 15.56 7.85 -8.57
C SER A 227 17.08 7.66 -8.68
N ARG A 228 17.85 8.74 -8.70
CA ARG A 228 19.32 8.70 -8.70
C ARG A 228 19.89 8.17 -7.40
N ILE A 229 19.33 8.59 -6.24
CA ILE A 229 19.74 8.07 -4.93
C ILE A 229 19.50 6.57 -4.84
N ILE A 230 18.35 6.09 -5.34
CA ILE A 230 18.04 4.66 -5.37
C ILE A 230 19.06 3.90 -6.24
N LEU A 231 19.27 4.35 -7.48
CA LEU A 231 20.20 3.70 -8.41
C LEU A 231 21.64 3.67 -7.85
N ALA A 232 22.15 4.83 -7.43
CA ALA A 232 23.50 4.96 -6.89
C ALA A 232 23.69 4.20 -5.57
N GLY A 233 22.66 4.18 -4.71
CA GLY A 233 22.72 3.44 -3.45
C GLY A 233 22.78 1.94 -3.64
N LEU A 234 22.00 1.39 -4.55
CA LEU A 234 22.02 -0.04 -4.89
C LEU A 234 23.35 -0.43 -5.54
N HIS A 235 23.84 0.39 -6.48
CA HIS A 235 25.14 0.18 -7.13
C HIS A 235 26.30 0.21 -6.12
N ARG A 236 26.31 1.20 -5.22
CA ARG A 236 27.33 1.32 -4.15
C ARG A 236 27.37 0.10 -3.22
N LEU A 237 26.23 -0.55 -2.99
CA LEU A 237 26.15 -1.78 -2.20
C LEU A 237 26.46 -3.05 -3.02
N GLY A 238 26.90 -2.90 -4.26
CA GLY A 238 27.34 -4.01 -5.12
C GLY A 238 26.20 -4.82 -5.73
N TYR A 239 24.99 -4.27 -5.80
CA TYR A 239 23.90 -4.97 -6.48
C TYR A 239 24.04 -4.86 -7.98
N THR A 240 24.35 -5.99 -8.64
CA THR A 240 24.69 -6.02 -10.08
C THR A 240 23.48 -6.29 -10.98
N ASN A 241 22.42 -6.94 -10.47
CA ASN A 241 21.20 -7.20 -11.26
C ASN A 241 20.27 -5.98 -11.28
N LEU A 242 20.83 -4.85 -11.71
CA LEU A 242 20.19 -3.54 -11.70
C LEU A 242 19.95 -3.08 -13.14
N LYS A 243 18.73 -2.62 -13.41
CA LYS A 243 18.33 -2.06 -14.70
C LYS A 243 17.72 -0.70 -14.48
N ALA A 244 18.01 0.25 -15.36
CA ALA A 244 17.36 1.54 -15.38
C ALA A 244 16.67 1.78 -16.72
N PHE A 245 15.60 2.51 -16.72
CA PHE A 245 14.97 3.01 -17.94
C PHE A 245 14.47 4.44 -17.71
N THR A 246 14.40 5.20 -18.80
CA THR A 246 13.80 6.53 -18.80
C THR A 246 12.82 6.66 -19.96
N TYR A 247 11.92 7.62 -19.85
CA TYR A 247 10.98 7.99 -20.91
C TYR A 247 10.84 9.52 -20.93
N GLY A 248 10.50 10.06 -22.08
CA GLY A 248 10.31 11.50 -22.26
C GLY A 248 10.46 11.89 -23.71
N SER A 249 10.32 13.19 -23.99
CA SER A 249 10.57 13.73 -25.33
C SER A 249 12.06 13.62 -25.67
N PRO A 250 12.41 13.14 -26.87
CA PRO A 250 13.80 13.09 -27.30
C PRO A 250 14.50 14.43 -27.11
N GLY A 251 15.68 14.40 -26.44
CA GLY A 251 16.47 15.60 -26.20
C GLY A 251 16.02 16.47 -25.03
N SER A 252 15.00 16.07 -24.26
CA SER A 252 14.66 16.77 -23.02
C SER A 252 15.78 16.71 -22.00
N GLU A 253 15.91 17.73 -21.15
CA GLU A 253 16.95 17.79 -20.10
C GLU A 253 16.89 16.57 -19.15
N GLU A 254 15.69 16.10 -18.83
CA GLU A 254 15.51 14.94 -17.97
C GLU A 254 16.07 13.66 -18.59
N VAL A 255 15.79 13.41 -19.89
CA VAL A 255 16.32 12.24 -20.60
C VAL A 255 17.84 12.33 -20.70
N GLN A 256 18.39 13.49 -21.09
CA GLN A 256 19.84 13.68 -21.15
C GLN A 256 20.54 13.46 -19.81
N LEU A 257 19.92 13.92 -18.71
CA LEU A 257 20.47 13.72 -17.37
C LEU A 257 20.41 12.24 -16.95
N ALA A 258 19.29 11.56 -17.24
CA ALA A 258 19.15 10.14 -16.97
C ALA A 258 20.18 9.30 -17.74
N GLU A 259 20.40 9.61 -19.01
CA GLU A 259 21.43 8.95 -19.83
C GLU A 259 22.85 9.15 -19.26
N LYS A 260 23.20 10.37 -18.82
CA LYS A 260 24.49 10.65 -18.18
C LYS A 260 24.68 9.84 -16.90
N VAL A 261 23.64 9.72 -16.08
CA VAL A 261 23.69 8.96 -14.84
C VAL A 261 23.81 7.46 -15.10
N ALA A 262 23.16 6.94 -16.15
CA ALA A 262 23.25 5.52 -16.50
C ALA A 262 24.61 5.10 -17.07
N GLN A 263 25.43 6.05 -17.51
CA GLN A 263 26.79 5.81 -18.03
C GLN A 263 27.88 5.83 -16.94
N THR A 264 27.55 6.27 -15.73
CA THR A 264 28.47 6.36 -14.59
C THR A 264 28.45 5.10 -13.76
#